data_6040c022a3830265602b445f17a25fcb
#
_entry.id   6040c022a3830265602b445f17a25fcb
#
_cell.length_a   1.000
_cell.length_b   1.000
_cell.length_c   1.000
_cell.angle_alpha   90.00
_cell.angle_beta   90.00
_cell.angle_gamma   90.00
#
_symmetry.space_group_name_H-M   'P 1'
#
loop_
_entity.id
_entity.type
_entity.pdbx_description
1 polymer ?
#
loop_
_entity_poly.entity_id
_entity_poly.type
_entity_poly.pdbx_seq_one_letter_code
_entity_poly.pdbx_strand_id
1 'polypeptide(L)'
;VERFLAVLGLWEKRHTVINVKSLDPQLAKVPFPVPTTYEAVARYYLDIDAHASRQALASFAQFAPNEVARDELVRLGKDRDYFRERVSDHCYKIGQVLQLVAGDSLADDDILKSTPWPIPFDRVISAIPRLSPRFYSISSSPKLSPDRIHITVVGLRYTPPQASFDTFGLASNFLSAVKMAVHDETPALGDPRYGAPLYHLGGPQGKYMSTDESGRKNIKVPVHVRRSNFRLPTSTKVPIIMVGPGTGVAPFRSFVQERVATARKAKDKLGSEALNDWADLHLYYGCRRSDE
;
A
#
# COMPACT_ATOMS: atom_id res chain seq x y z
N VAL A 1 4.61 11.76 5.60
CA VAL A 1 4.31 13.03 4.89
C VAL A 1 5.04 14.17 5.55
N GLU A 2 4.87 14.34 6.85
CA GLU A 2 5.43 15.42 7.66
C GLU A 2 6.96 15.50 7.50
N ARG A 3 7.68 14.43 7.86
CA ARG A 3 9.14 14.31 7.67
C ARG A 3 9.58 14.65 6.24
N PHE A 4 8.87 14.12 5.25
CA PHE A 4 9.20 14.35 3.85
C PHE A 4 9.09 15.84 3.45
N LEU A 5 8.00 16.49 3.86
CA LEU A 5 7.77 17.90 3.57
C LEU A 5 8.70 18.81 4.39
N ALA A 6 9.04 18.44 5.64
CA ALA A 6 10.01 19.16 6.46
C ALA A 6 11.40 19.18 5.81
N VAL A 7 11.88 18.00 5.40
CA VAL A 7 13.16 17.87 4.68
C VAL A 7 13.21 18.68 3.39
N LEU A 8 12.09 18.81 2.69
CA LEU A 8 12.01 19.65 1.49
C LEU A 8 11.83 21.16 1.79
N GLY A 9 11.77 21.56 3.08
CA GLY A 9 11.45 22.94 3.46
C GLY A 9 10.04 23.38 3.06
N LEU A 10 9.12 22.43 2.86
CA LEU A 10 7.76 22.69 2.38
C LEU A 10 6.68 22.52 3.46
N TRP A 11 7.04 22.17 4.68
CA TRP A 11 6.06 21.93 5.75
C TRP A 11 5.16 23.13 6.02
N GLU A 12 5.74 24.30 6.18
CA GLU A 12 4.97 25.54 6.42
C GLU A 12 4.12 25.95 5.21
N LYS A 13 4.52 25.53 4.01
CA LYS A 13 3.84 25.81 2.74
C LYS A 13 2.96 24.64 2.29
N ARG A 14 2.75 23.61 3.11
CA ARG A 14 2.09 22.35 2.70
C ARG A 14 0.70 22.53 2.12
N HIS A 15 -0.05 23.54 2.56
CA HIS A 15 -1.41 23.87 2.07
C HIS A 15 -1.42 24.86 0.90
N THR A 16 -0.25 25.33 0.44
CA THR A 16 -0.18 26.20 -0.74
C THR A 16 -0.72 25.46 -1.96
N VAL A 17 -1.66 26.12 -2.65
CA VAL A 17 -2.21 25.58 -3.91
C VAL A 17 -1.17 25.75 -5.01
N ILE A 18 -0.88 24.64 -5.68
CA ILE A 18 0.06 24.59 -6.79
C ILE A 18 -0.64 24.11 -8.07
N ASN A 19 -0.16 24.59 -9.20
CA ASN A 19 -0.59 24.17 -10.52
C ASN A 19 0.64 23.74 -11.33
N VAL A 20 0.78 22.43 -11.52
CA VAL A 20 1.90 21.83 -12.24
C VAL A 20 1.48 21.58 -13.69
N LYS A 21 2.32 21.99 -14.63
CA LYS A 21 2.12 21.75 -16.06
C LYS A 21 3.30 20.98 -16.62
N SER A 22 3.02 20.02 -17.49
CA SER A 22 4.08 19.37 -18.27
C SER A 22 4.58 20.34 -19.34
N LEU A 23 5.90 20.37 -19.52
CA LEU A 23 6.50 21.11 -20.63
C LEU A 23 6.26 20.42 -21.96
N ASP A 24 6.15 19.09 -21.95
CA ASP A 24 5.77 18.29 -23.11
C ASP A 24 4.68 17.27 -22.72
N PRO A 25 3.40 17.59 -22.91
CA PRO A 25 2.29 16.70 -22.56
C PRO A 25 2.22 15.41 -23.37
N GLN A 26 2.95 15.31 -24.48
CA GLN A 26 3.02 14.09 -25.29
C GLN A 26 3.99 13.09 -24.67
N LEU A 27 5.09 13.55 -24.11
CA LEU A 27 6.12 12.71 -23.49
C LEU A 27 5.87 12.42 -22.01
N ALA A 28 5.35 13.41 -21.28
CA ALA A 28 5.14 13.27 -19.84
C ALA A 28 3.83 13.88 -19.39
N LYS A 29 3.03 13.11 -18.66
CA LYS A 29 1.81 13.59 -18.02
C LYS A 29 2.07 13.91 -16.56
N VAL A 30 1.43 14.98 -16.05
CA VAL A 30 1.45 15.26 -14.59
C VAL A 30 0.79 14.07 -13.89
N PRO A 31 1.48 13.46 -12.88
CA PRO A 31 1.03 12.19 -12.28
C PRO A 31 -0.13 12.34 -11.29
N PHE A 32 -0.70 13.52 -11.13
CA PHE A 32 -1.80 13.81 -10.21
C PHE A 32 -2.71 14.95 -10.74
N PRO A 33 -3.95 15.05 -10.23
CA PRO A 33 -4.85 16.15 -10.59
C PRO A 33 -4.32 17.51 -10.14
N VAL A 34 -4.55 18.55 -10.94
CA VAL A 34 -4.23 19.93 -10.62
C VAL A 34 -5.48 20.80 -10.80
N PRO A 35 -5.67 21.89 -10.02
CA PRO A 35 -4.80 22.37 -8.94
C PRO A 35 -4.78 21.44 -7.73
N THR A 36 -3.70 21.49 -6.92
CA THR A 36 -3.50 20.63 -5.74
C THR A 36 -2.62 21.35 -4.71
N THR A 37 -2.25 20.68 -3.61
CA THR A 37 -1.31 21.20 -2.60
C THR A 37 -0.10 20.29 -2.46
N TYR A 38 1.01 20.80 -1.92
CA TYR A 38 2.19 19.98 -1.63
C TYR A 38 1.84 18.79 -0.73
N GLU A 39 1.03 19.00 0.30
CA GLU A 39 0.59 17.93 1.18
C GLU A 39 -0.23 16.86 0.45
N ALA A 40 -1.18 17.27 -0.38
CA ALA A 40 -2.01 16.34 -1.13
C ALA A 40 -1.16 15.50 -2.09
N VAL A 41 -0.16 16.10 -2.75
CA VAL A 41 0.76 15.36 -3.63
C VAL A 41 1.55 14.33 -2.86
N ALA A 42 2.16 14.70 -1.73
CA ALA A 42 2.94 13.80 -0.90
C ALA A 42 2.07 12.71 -0.24
N ARG A 43 0.86 13.04 0.17
CA ARG A 43 -0.03 12.13 0.92
C ARG A 43 -0.75 11.11 0.04
N TYR A 44 -1.15 11.49 -1.17
CA TYR A 44 -2.07 10.68 -1.98
C TYR A 44 -1.50 10.21 -3.31
N TYR A 45 -0.42 10.81 -3.78
CA TYR A 45 0.00 10.58 -5.16
C TYR A 45 1.43 10.07 -5.33
N LEU A 46 2.39 10.55 -4.55
CA LEU A 46 3.78 10.08 -4.64
C LEU A 46 4.04 8.90 -3.67
N ASP A 47 4.83 7.94 -4.11
CA ASP A 47 5.21 6.78 -3.28
C ASP A 47 6.41 7.13 -2.38
N ILE A 48 6.17 8.03 -1.43
CA ILE A 48 7.17 8.47 -0.44
C ILE A 48 7.41 7.44 0.67
N ASP A 49 6.57 6.42 0.74
CA ASP A 49 6.66 5.33 1.73
C ASP A 49 7.47 4.13 1.22
N ALA A 50 7.75 4.08 -0.07
CA ALA A 50 8.67 3.10 -0.63
C ALA A 50 10.11 3.31 -0.11
N HIS A 51 10.91 2.25 -0.14
CA HIS A 51 12.34 2.35 0.14
C HIS A 51 12.98 3.36 -0.83
N ALA A 52 13.91 4.17 -0.31
CA ALA A 52 14.62 5.13 -1.15
C ALA A 52 15.32 4.42 -2.31
N SER A 53 15.23 4.99 -3.51
CA SER A 53 15.92 4.44 -4.67
C SER A 53 17.28 5.11 -4.87
N ARG A 54 18.30 4.33 -5.28
CA ARG A 54 19.64 4.83 -5.59
C ARG A 54 19.60 5.94 -6.63
N GLN A 55 18.75 5.79 -7.64
CA GLN A 55 18.62 6.76 -8.72
C GLN A 55 18.03 8.10 -8.22
N ALA A 56 17.01 8.06 -7.37
CA ALA A 56 16.44 9.27 -6.78
C ALA A 56 17.46 9.99 -5.90
N LEU A 57 18.18 9.25 -5.03
CA LEU A 57 19.22 9.81 -4.18
C LEU A 57 20.33 10.46 -4.99
N ALA A 58 20.84 9.78 -6.02
CA ALA A 58 21.85 10.34 -6.91
C ALA A 58 21.38 11.63 -7.61
N SER A 59 20.12 11.71 -8.01
CA SER A 59 19.55 12.92 -8.65
C SER A 59 19.42 14.09 -7.70
N PHE A 60 19.30 13.84 -6.39
CA PHE A 60 19.18 14.87 -5.36
C PHE A 60 20.52 15.38 -4.85
N ALA A 61 21.62 14.70 -5.13
CA ALA A 61 22.96 15.07 -4.66
C ALA A 61 23.35 16.53 -5.03
N GLN A 62 22.93 17.00 -6.19
CA GLN A 62 23.20 18.38 -6.64
C GLN A 62 22.50 19.46 -5.80
N PHE A 63 21.50 19.09 -5.00
CA PHE A 63 20.75 19.99 -4.13
C PHE A 63 21.11 19.79 -2.65
N ALA A 64 22.21 19.11 -2.36
CA ALA A 64 22.63 18.84 -0.99
C ALA A 64 22.96 20.14 -0.23
N PRO A 65 22.60 20.23 1.07
CA PRO A 65 22.83 21.41 1.87
C PRO A 65 24.32 21.70 2.13
N ASN A 66 25.17 20.69 2.01
CA ASN A 66 26.61 20.77 2.17
C ASN A 66 27.37 19.71 1.34
N GLU A 67 28.70 19.83 1.26
CA GLU A 67 29.52 18.91 0.47
C GLU A 67 29.51 17.45 1.00
N VAL A 68 29.51 17.30 2.32
CA VAL A 68 29.46 15.95 2.95
C VAL A 68 28.21 15.22 2.55
N ALA A 69 27.05 15.86 2.63
CA ALA A 69 25.77 15.31 2.22
C ALA A 69 25.74 14.99 0.71
N ARG A 70 26.33 15.86 -0.11
CA ARG A 70 26.42 15.62 -1.55
C ARG A 70 27.24 14.37 -1.86
N ASP A 71 28.42 14.25 -1.27
CA ASP A 71 29.35 13.15 -1.57
C ASP A 71 28.79 11.82 -1.07
N GLU A 72 28.09 11.82 0.08
CA GLU A 72 27.39 10.66 0.60
C GLU A 72 26.25 10.21 -0.35
N LEU A 73 25.42 11.13 -0.87
CA LEU A 73 24.39 10.77 -1.85
C LEU A 73 24.97 10.26 -3.17
N VAL A 74 26.08 10.83 -3.62
CA VAL A 74 26.80 10.34 -4.83
C VAL A 74 27.30 8.92 -4.60
N ARG A 75 27.87 8.64 -3.42
CA ARG A 75 28.35 7.31 -3.06
C ARG A 75 27.20 6.30 -2.98
N LEU A 76 26.12 6.63 -2.28
CA LEU A 76 24.91 5.80 -2.21
C LEU A 76 24.33 5.50 -3.60
N GLY A 77 24.40 6.46 -4.51
CA GLY A 77 23.96 6.29 -5.90
C GLY A 77 24.85 5.33 -6.70
N LYS A 78 26.16 5.34 -6.50
CA LYS A 78 27.14 4.57 -7.29
C LYS A 78 27.39 3.19 -6.72
N ASP A 79 27.58 3.07 -5.42
CA ASP A 79 27.96 1.83 -4.75
C ASP A 79 26.72 1.06 -4.27
N ARG A 80 26.49 -0.13 -4.88
CA ARG A 80 25.33 -0.95 -4.58
C ARG A 80 25.39 -1.59 -3.20
N ASP A 81 26.57 -2.06 -2.80
CA ASP A 81 26.73 -2.78 -1.54
C ASP A 81 26.67 -1.78 -0.37
N TYR A 82 27.30 -0.63 -0.52
CA TYR A 82 27.19 0.46 0.42
C TYR A 82 25.72 0.95 0.59
N PHE A 83 25.00 1.10 -0.52
CA PHE A 83 23.58 1.46 -0.47
C PHE A 83 22.75 0.39 0.24
N ARG A 84 23.01 -0.91 -0.02
CA ARG A 84 22.31 -2.00 0.67
C ARG A 84 22.50 -1.91 2.16
N GLU A 85 23.75 -1.83 2.62
CA GLU A 85 24.12 -1.76 4.03
C GLU A 85 23.55 -0.51 4.73
N ARG A 86 23.66 0.65 4.09
CA ARG A 86 23.30 1.93 4.74
C ARG A 86 21.83 2.31 4.62
N VAL A 87 21.10 1.76 3.65
CA VAL A 87 19.73 2.19 3.34
C VAL A 87 18.77 1.00 3.25
N SER A 88 19.07 -0.01 2.41
CA SER A 88 18.09 -1.07 2.13
C SER A 88 17.85 -1.98 3.33
N ASP A 89 18.91 -2.40 4.02
CA ASP A 89 18.84 -3.31 5.17
C ASP A 89 18.11 -2.66 6.38
N HIS A 90 18.06 -1.32 6.39
CA HIS A 90 17.29 -0.53 7.34
C HIS A 90 15.87 -0.20 6.87
N CYS A 91 15.53 -0.49 5.63
CA CYS A 91 14.25 -0.10 5.01
C CYS A 91 13.97 1.42 5.06
N TYR A 92 15.01 2.25 5.00
CA TYR A 92 14.84 3.70 5.05
C TYR A 92 14.09 4.26 3.85
N LYS A 93 13.17 5.18 4.13
CA LYS A 93 12.44 5.96 3.14
C LYS A 93 13.24 7.18 2.73
N ILE A 94 12.90 7.76 1.59
CA ILE A 94 13.69 8.86 1.03
C ILE A 94 13.85 10.05 1.98
N GLY A 95 12.79 10.44 2.70
CA GLY A 95 12.88 11.52 3.71
C GLY A 95 13.82 11.19 4.87
N GLN A 96 13.86 9.93 5.30
CA GLN A 96 14.79 9.49 6.35
C GLN A 96 16.24 9.50 5.88
N VAL A 97 16.49 9.06 4.64
CA VAL A 97 17.86 9.09 4.08
C VAL A 97 18.37 10.52 3.96
N LEU A 98 17.55 11.45 3.48
CA LEU A 98 17.94 12.85 3.36
C LEU A 98 18.24 13.48 4.72
N GLN A 99 17.46 13.17 5.77
CA GLN A 99 17.77 13.61 7.14
C GLN A 99 19.11 13.05 7.63
N LEU A 100 19.30 11.73 7.55
CA LEU A 100 20.53 11.08 8.02
C LEU A 100 21.78 11.62 7.33
N VAL A 101 21.70 11.81 6.02
CA VAL A 101 22.82 12.31 5.21
C VAL A 101 23.13 13.78 5.51
N ALA A 102 22.15 14.57 5.91
CA ALA A 102 22.33 15.93 6.40
C ALA A 102 22.91 15.99 7.83
N GLY A 103 22.97 14.86 8.53
CA GLY A 103 23.41 14.78 9.93
C GLY A 103 22.29 14.99 10.96
N ASP A 104 21.04 14.95 10.52
CA ASP A 104 19.87 15.14 11.40
C ASP A 104 19.48 13.85 12.13
N SER A 105 18.80 14.01 13.28
CA SER A 105 18.19 12.90 14.03
C SER A 105 16.97 12.34 13.30
N LEU A 106 16.76 11.03 13.43
CA LEU A 106 15.50 10.37 12.97
C LEU A 106 14.42 10.33 14.06
N ALA A 107 14.65 10.86 15.25
CA ALA A 107 13.66 10.92 16.32
C ALA A 107 12.42 11.70 15.87
N ASP A 108 11.24 11.25 16.29
CA ASP A 108 9.97 11.88 15.88
C ASP A 108 9.82 13.31 16.41
N ASP A 109 10.36 13.59 17.58
CA ASP A 109 10.36 14.94 18.19
C ASP A 109 11.16 15.99 17.39
N ASP A 110 12.05 15.52 16.51
CA ASP A 110 12.93 16.37 15.72
C ASP A 110 12.54 16.48 14.23
N ILE A 111 11.42 15.90 13.84
CA ILE A 111 10.97 15.87 12.43
C ILE A 111 10.99 17.27 11.79
N LEU A 112 10.45 18.26 12.49
CA LEU A 112 10.34 19.64 11.96
C LEU A 112 11.63 20.47 12.07
N LYS A 113 12.64 19.95 12.77
CA LYS A 113 13.97 20.56 12.87
C LYS A 113 14.94 20.10 11.78
N SER A 114 14.44 19.32 10.82
CA SER A 114 15.26 18.78 9.72
C SER A 114 15.90 19.88 8.90
N THR A 115 17.16 19.66 8.52
CA THR A 115 17.88 20.50 7.56
C THR A 115 17.16 20.52 6.22
N PRO A 116 16.69 21.68 5.73
CA PRO A 116 15.94 21.72 4.48
C PRO A 116 16.86 21.52 3.27
N TRP A 117 16.37 20.70 2.33
CA TRP A 117 17.00 20.46 1.05
C TRP A 117 16.31 21.31 -0.02
N PRO A 118 17.01 22.23 -0.71
CA PRO A 118 16.41 23.11 -1.71
C PRO A 118 16.16 22.38 -3.04
N ILE A 119 15.51 21.22 -2.97
CA ILE A 119 15.17 20.42 -4.15
C ILE A 119 13.96 21.05 -4.84
N PRO A 120 14.06 21.50 -6.10
CA PRO A 120 12.92 21.98 -6.86
C PRO A 120 11.82 20.90 -6.94
N PHE A 121 10.57 21.29 -6.77
CA PHE A 121 9.46 20.31 -6.66
C PHE A 121 9.23 19.51 -7.95
N ASP A 122 9.55 20.08 -9.10
CA ASP A 122 9.54 19.36 -10.38
C ASP A 122 10.55 18.19 -10.39
N ARG A 123 11.70 18.35 -9.72
CA ARG A 123 12.69 17.27 -9.55
C ARG A 123 12.19 16.19 -8.60
N VAL A 124 11.48 16.59 -7.55
CA VAL A 124 10.82 15.64 -6.65
C VAL A 124 9.80 14.79 -7.40
N ILE A 125 8.91 15.42 -8.20
CA ILE A 125 7.90 14.73 -9.01
C ILE A 125 8.54 13.78 -10.04
N SER A 126 9.68 14.17 -10.60
CA SER A 126 10.38 13.37 -11.61
C SER A 126 11.13 12.18 -11.01
N ALA A 127 11.62 12.30 -9.78
CA ALA A 127 12.44 11.27 -9.13
C ALA A 127 11.65 10.26 -8.32
N ILE A 128 10.48 10.65 -7.78
CA ILE A 128 9.64 9.80 -6.94
C ILE A 128 8.45 9.29 -7.76
N PRO A 129 8.27 7.96 -7.89
CA PRO A 129 7.19 7.42 -8.68
C PRO A 129 5.82 7.71 -8.07
N ARG A 130 4.79 7.63 -8.90
CA ARG A 130 3.41 7.66 -8.43
C ARG A 130 3.12 6.43 -7.57
N LEU A 131 2.31 6.63 -6.52
CA LEU A 131 1.79 5.55 -5.71
C LEU A 131 1.04 4.54 -6.58
N SER A 132 1.54 3.32 -6.63
CA SER A 132 1.00 2.26 -7.47
C SER A 132 -0.16 1.53 -6.77
N PRO A 133 -1.19 1.09 -7.51
CA PRO A 133 -2.26 0.28 -6.96
C PRO A 133 -1.71 -1.07 -6.46
N ARG A 134 -2.28 -1.58 -5.36
CA ARG A 134 -2.00 -2.91 -4.85
C ARG A 134 -3.07 -3.87 -5.33
N PHE A 135 -2.66 -5.06 -5.74
CA PHE A 135 -3.55 -6.07 -6.28
C PHE A 135 -3.87 -7.12 -5.20
N TYR A 136 -5.14 -7.40 -5.04
CA TYR A 136 -5.65 -8.44 -4.15
C TYR A 136 -6.53 -9.39 -4.94
N SER A 137 -6.35 -10.70 -4.72
CA SER A 137 -7.24 -11.69 -5.30
C SER A 137 -8.63 -11.60 -4.70
N ILE A 138 -9.66 -11.62 -5.55
CA ILE A 138 -11.05 -11.69 -5.10
C ILE A 138 -11.27 -13.04 -4.42
N SER A 139 -11.77 -13.02 -3.19
CA SER A 139 -12.03 -14.21 -2.37
C SER A 139 -13.51 -14.55 -2.21
N SER A 140 -14.39 -13.92 -3.00
CA SER A 140 -15.83 -14.22 -3.06
C SER A 140 -16.26 -14.68 -4.45
N SER A 141 -17.29 -15.54 -4.50
CA SER A 141 -17.97 -15.87 -5.75
C SER A 141 -19.16 -14.93 -5.97
N PRO A 142 -19.34 -14.38 -7.19
CA PRO A 142 -20.50 -13.57 -7.52
C PRO A 142 -21.83 -14.36 -7.47
N LYS A 143 -21.79 -15.70 -7.50
CA LYS A 143 -22.98 -16.52 -7.34
C LYS A 143 -23.52 -16.54 -5.92
N LEU A 144 -22.64 -16.37 -4.91
CA LEU A 144 -23.03 -16.27 -3.49
C LEU A 144 -23.12 -14.84 -2.99
N SER A 145 -22.33 -13.93 -3.59
CA SER A 145 -22.23 -12.52 -3.18
C SER A 145 -22.29 -11.63 -4.42
N PRO A 146 -23.46 -11.47 -5.07
CA PRO A 146 -23.56 -10.75 -6.34
C PRO A 146 -23.21 -9.27 -6.21
N ASP A 147 -23.55 -8.66 -5.08
CA ASP A 147 -23.41 -7.22 -4.84
C ASP A 147 -22.15 -6.84 -4.01
N ARG A 148 -21.30 -7.83 -3.72
CA ARG A 148 -20.14 -7.62 -2.85
C ARG A 148 -18.91 -8.33 -3.35
N ILE A 149 -17.77 -7.66 -3.25
CA ILE A 149 -16.45 -8.25 -3.50
C ILE A 149 -15.74 -8.39 -2.16
N HIS A 150 -15.31 -9.61 -1.84
CA HIS A 150 -14.47 -9.87 -0.69
C HIS A 150 -13.00 -10.01 -1.11
N ILE A 151 -12.10 -9.53 -0.27
CA ILE A 151 -10.65 -9.74 -0.39
C ILE A 151 -10.12 -10.29 0.92
N THR A 152 -9.03 -11.04 0.85
CA THR A 152 -8.32 -11.55 2.03
C THR A 152 -7.03 -10.76 2.20
N VAL A 153 -6.90 -10.07 3.32
CA VAL A 153 -5.78 -9.15 3.59
C VAL A 153 -5.18 -9.47 4.95
N VAL A 154 -3.86 -9.57 5.00
CA VAL A 154 -3.08 -9.62 6.25
C VAL A 154 -2.40 -8.29 6.45
N GLY A 155 -2.54 -7.71 7.63
CA GLY A 155 -1.82 -6.50 8.04
C GLY A 155 -0.32 -6.79 8.11
N LEU A 156 0.48 -6.11 7.28
CA LEU A 156 1.93 -6.28 7.29
C LEU A 156 2.54 -5.34 8.32
N ARG A 157 3.23 -5.93 9.30
CA ARG A 157 4.09 -5.24 10.26
C ARG A 157 5.32 -6.10 10.52
N TYR A 158 6.49 -5.52 10.46
CA TYR A 158 7.75 -6.18 10.81
C TYR A 158 8.80 -5.16 11.19
N THR A 159 9.75 -5.56 12.03
CA THR A 159 10.94 -4.77 12.34
C THR A 159 12.07 -5.26 11.45
N PRO A 160 12.64 -4.42 10.56
CA PRO A 160 13.81 -4.81 9.78
C PRO A 160 14.97 -5.18 10.71
N PRO A 161 15.82 -6.17 10.36
CA PRO A 161 16.86 -6.68 11.25
C PRO A 161 17.83 -5.63 11.81
N GLN A 162 18.03 -4.55 11.06
CA GLN A 162 18.96 -3.46 11.42
C GLN A 162 18.25 -2.14 11.77
N ALA A 163 16.92 -2.14 11.84
CA ALA A 163 16.14 -0.95 12.19
C ALA A 163 15.65 -1.01 13.64
N SER A 164 15.53 0.16 14.27
CA SER A 164 14.95 0.35 15.59
C SER A 164 13.44 0.70 15.54
N PHE A 165 12.82 0.61 14.36
CA PHE A 165 11.42 0.96 14.15
C PHE A 165 10.69 -0.11 13.32
N ASP A 166 9.38 -0.17 13.50
CA ASP A 166 8.53 -1.06 12.71
C ASP A 166 8.23 -0.51 11.32
N THR A 167 8.21 -1.40 10.35
CA THR A 167 7.73 -1.12 9.01
C THR A 167 6.31 -1.66 8.86
N PHE A 168 5.41 -0.80 8.40
CA PHE A 168 4.00 -1.13 8.17
C PHE A 168 3.71 -1.16 6.67
N GLY A 169 3.01 -2.20 6.22
CA GLY A 169 2.54 -2.27 4.83
C GLY A 169 1.48 -1.21 4.57
N LEU A 170 1.71 -0.31 3.61
CA LEU A 170 0.86 0.86 3.36
C LEU A 170 -0.61 0.47 3.11
N ALA A 171 -0.89 -0.37 2.11
CA ALA A 171 -2.26 -0.69 1.72
C ALA A 171 -2.97 -1.60 2.73
N SER A 172 -2.28 -2.59 3.30
CA SER A 172 -2.88 -3.52 4.26
C SER A 172 -3.27 -2.82 5.56
N ASN A 173 -2.42 -1.91 6.05
CA ASN A 173 -2.73 -1.15 7.27
C ASN A 173 -3.75 -0.03 7.00
N PHE A 174 -3.76 0.57 5.81
CA PHE A 174 -4.84 1.48 5.40
C PHE A 174 -6.21 0.76 5.43
N LEU A 175 -6.31 -0.44 4.85
CA LEU A 175 -7.56 -1.21 4.88
C LEU A 175 -7.95 -1.63 6.30
N SER A 176 -6.97 -1.95 7.16
CA SER A 176 -7.21 -2.17 8.59
C SER A 176 -7.75 -0.92 9.28
N ALA A 177 -7.18 0.25 9.00
CA ALA A 177 -7.66 1.51 9.55
C ALA A 177 -9.08 1.85 9.08
N VAL A 178 -9.42 1.57 7.80
CA VAL A 178 -10.79 1.70 7.29
C VAL A 178 -11.75 0.80 8.07
N LYS A 179 -11.39 -0.48 8.27
CA LYS A 179 -12.20 -1.42 9.06
C LYS A 179 -12.43 -0.89 10.48
N MET A 180 -11.35 -0.52 11.17
CA MET A 180 -11.44 0.02 12.52
C MET A 180 -12.35 1.26 12.60
N ALA A 181 -12.21 2.18 11.65
CA ALA A 181 -13.02 3.40 11.63
C ALA A 181 -14.50 3.15 11.35
N VAL A 182 -14.84 2.15 10.53
CA VAL A 182 -16.24 1.76 10.22
C VAL A 182 -16.90 1.04 11.40
N HIS A 183 -16.12 0.32 12.20
CA HIS A 183 -16.61 -0.46 13.34
C HIS A 183 -16.36 0.20 14.71
N ASP A 184 -15.79 1.43 14.72
CA ASP A 184 -15.36 2.15 15.93
C ASP A 184 -14.45 1.29 16.85
N GLU A 185 -13.58 0.46 16.21
CA GLU A 185 -12.59 -0.36 16.90
C GLU A 185 -11.37 0.48 17.28
N THR A 186 -10.89 0.32 18.52
CA THR A 186 -9.61 0.90 18.98
C THR A 186 -8.68 -0.23 19.38
N PRO A 187 -7.49 -0.37 18.78
CA PRO A 187 -6.56 -1.43 19.13
C PRO A 187 -6.05 -1.24 20.57
N ALA A 188 -6.11 -2.31 21.36
CA ALA A 188 -5.51 -2.34 22.69
C ALA A 188 -3.99 -2.61 22.60
N LEU A 189 -3.28 -2.35 23.69
CA LEU A 189 -1.87 -2.73 23.82
C LEU A 189 -1.72 -4.26 23.63
N GLY A 190 -0.80 -4.66 22.75
CA GLY A 190 -0.62 -6.06 22.34
C GLY A 190 -1.38 -6.48 21.08
N ASP A 191 -2.35 -5.70 20.61
CA ASP A 191 -2.96 -5.91 19.30
C ASP A 191 -1.91 -5.62 18.20
N PRO A 192 -1.77 -6.47 17.18
CA PRO A 192 -0.85 -6.21 16.06
C PRO A 192 -1.07 -4.89 15.33
N ARG A 193 -2.27 -4.31 15.44
CA ARG A 193 -2.63 -3.01 14.87
C ARG A 193 -2.25 -1.83 15.76
N TYR A 194 -1.86 -2.08 17.04
CA TYR A 194 -1.46 -1.03 17.97
C TYR A 194 -0.20 -0.32 17.48
N GLY A 195 -0.20 1.02 17.51
CA GLY A 195 0.91 1.83 17.03
C GLY A 195 1.04 1.91 15.50
N ALA A 196 0.07 1.39 14.73
CA ALA A 196 0.05 1.58 13.28
C ALA A 196 -0.08 3.08 12.92
N PRO A 197 0.51 3.50 11.79
CA PRO A 197 0.42 4.89 11.34
C PRO A 197 -1.03 5.35 11.17
N LEU A 198 -1.28 6.63 11.46
CA LEU A 198 -2.57 7.25 11.20
C LEU A 198 -2.76 7.49 9.69
N TYR A 199 -3.94 7.14 9.18
CA TYR A 199 -4.31 7.28 7.78
C TYR A 199 -5.38 8.35 7.59
N HIS A 200 -5.26 9.15 6.54
CA HIS A 200 -6.29 10.10 6.11
C HIS A 200 -7.37 9.38 5.29
N LEU A 201 -8.37 8.82 5.97
CA LEU A 201 -9.37 7.95 5.37
C LEU A 201 -10.31 8.69 4.40
N GLY A 202 -10.48 9.99 4.59
CA GLY A 202 -11.32 10.81 3.72
C GLY A 202 -10.76 11.04 2.31
N GLY A 203 -9.47 10.78 2.11
CA GLY A 203 -8.79 11.03 0.83
C GLY A 203 -8.70 12.54 0.52
N PRO A 204 -8.33 12.91 -0.73
CA PRO A 204 -8.24 14.30 -1.14
C PRO A 204 -9.55 15.05 -0.91
N GLN A 205 -9.49 16.18 -0.19
CA GLN A 205 -10.64 17.04 0.12
C GLN A 205 -11.80 16.33 0.87
N GLY A 206 -11.52 15.24 1.59
CA GLY A 206 -12.55 14.47 2.30
C GLY A 206 -13.53 13.69 1.41
N LYS A 207 -13.23 13.57 0.10
CA LYS A 207 -14.13 13.02 -0.92
C LYS A 207 -14.60 11.59 -0.67
N TYR A 208 -13.82 10.81 0.09
CA TYR A 208 -14.07 9.38 0.28
C TYR A 208 -14.63 9.01 1.65
N MET A 209 -14.99 9.99 2.46
CA MET A 209 -15.61 9.76 3.77
C MET A 209 -16.86 10.61 3.94
N SER A 210 -17.93 10.00 4.43
CA SER A 210 -19.15 10.66 4.87
C SER A 210 -19.63 10.04 6.17
N THR A 211 -20.43 10.77 6.91
CA THR A 211 -21.07 10.27 8.13
C THR A 211 -22.58 10.32 7.89
N ASP A 212 -23.29 9.23 8.20
CA ASP A 212 -24.75 9.20 8.11
C ASP A 212 -25.40 9.86 9.33
N GLU A 213 -26.74 9.96 9.32
CA GLU A 213 -27.53 10.58 10.39
C GLU A 213 -27.36 9.87 11.75
N SER A 214 -26.97 8.61 11.77
CA SER A 214 -26.68 7.84 12.98
C SER A 214 -25.26 8.03 13.53
N GLY A 215 -24.42 8.82 12.85
CA GLY A 215 -23.03 9.01 13.20
C GLY A 215 -22.08 7.93 12.62
N ARG A 216 -22.60 6.96 11.87
CA ARG A 216 -21.79 5.88 11.28
C ARG A 216 -20.97 6.39 10.10
N LYS A 217 -19.69 6.07 10.12
CA LYS A 217 -18.77 6.43 9.04
C LYS A 217 -18.96 5.54 7.84
N ASN A 218 -19.11 6.14 6.66
CA ASN A 218 -19.10 5.49 5.37
C ASN A 218 -17.82 5.89 4.63
N ILE A 219 -16.91 4.95 4.44
CA ILE A 219 -15.60 5.18 3.82
C ILE A 219 -15.53 4.45 2.50
N LYS A 220 -15.24 5.20 1.43
CA LYS A 220 -15.09 4.68 0.07
C LYS A 220 -13.62 4.46 -0.24
N VAL A 221 -13.28 3.28 -0.74
CA VAL A 221 -11.95 2.95 -1.21
C VAL A 221 -11.98 2.86 -2.74
N PRO A 222 -11.20 3.69 -3.45
CA PRO A 222 -11.12 3.60 -4.92
C PRO A 222 -10.53 2.26 -5.35
N VAL A 223 -11.27 1.52 -6.16
CA VAL A 223 -10.85 0.21 -6.66
C VAL A 223 -11.16 0.07 -8.15
N HIS A 224 -10.41 -0.82 -8.82
CA HIS A 224 -10.76 -1.30 -10.14
C HIS A 224 -10.61 -2.82 -10.20
N VAL A 225 -11.45 -3.48 -10.98
CA VAL A 225 -11.40 -4.92 -11.15
C VAL A 225 -10.60 -5.25 -12.40
N ARG A 226 -9.55 -6.07 -12.24
CA ARG A 226 -8.74 -6.57 -13.33
C ARG A 226 -9.17 -7.98 -13.72
N ARG A 227 -9.27 -8.25 -15.02
CA ARG A 227 -9.47 -9.63 -15.52
C ARG A 227 -8.27 -10.51 -15.19
N SER A 228 -8.55 -11.76 -14.82
CA SER A 228 -7.53 -12.76 -14.55
C SER A 228 -7.77 -14.00 -15.43
N ASN A 229 -6.67 -14.65 -15.84
CA ASN A 229 -6.71 -15.95 -16.49
C ASN A 229 -6.72 -17.10 -15.49
N PHE A 230 -6.48 -16.82 -14.21
CA PHE A 230 -6.59 -17.80 -13.13
C PHE A 230 -8.06 -18.01 -12.80
N ARG A 231 -8.63 -19.09 -13.33
CA ARG A 231 -10.06 -19.38 -13.26
C ARG A 231 -10.32 -20.81 -12.86
N LEU A 232 -11.42 -21.01 -12.16
CA LEU A 232 -11.96 -22.33 -11.89
C LEU A 232 -12.36 -23.02 -13.21
N PRO A 233 -11.97 -24.29 -13.45
CA PRO A 233 -12.47 -25.08 -14.58
C PRO A 233 -14.00 -25.11 -14.61
N THR A 234 -14.58 -24.93 -15.79
CA THR A 234 -16.04 -24.90 -15.96
C THR A 234 -16.66 -26.26 -15.67
N SER A 235 -16.02 -27.35 -16.11
CA SER A 235 -16.47 -28.70 -15.86
C SER A 235 -16.34 -29.06 -14.38
N THR A 236 -17.40 -29.65 -13.84
CA THR A 236 -17.43 -30.19 -12.47
C THR A 236 -16.79 -31.56 -12.35
N LYS A 237 -16.51 -32.23 -13.48
CA LYS A 237 -15.91 -33.57 -13.56
C LYS A 237 -14.38 -33.55 -13.56
N VAL A 238 -13.76 -32.39 -13.49
CA VAL A 238 -12.30 -32.25 -13.42
C VAL A 238 -11.88 -32.11 -11.95
N PRO A 239 -11.04 -33.03 -11.44
CA PRO A 239 -10.49 -32.91 -10.10
C PRO A 239 -9.57 -31.71 -10.00
N ILE A 240 -9.55 -31.03 -8.86
CA ILE A 240 -8.79 -29.80 -8.66
C ILE A 240 -7.97 -29.89 -7.37
N ILE A 241 -6.69 -29.63 -7.49
CA ILE A 241 -5.78 -29.48 -6.35
C ILE A 241 -5.47 -27.98 -6.22
N MET A 242 -5.72 -27.44 -5.03
CA MET A 242 -5.49 -26.04 -4.67
C MET A 242 -4.44 -25.98 -3.57
N VAL A 243 -3.35 -25.24 -3.80
CA VAL A 243 -2.28 -25.04 -2.80
C VAL A 243 -2.20 -23.56 -2.49
N GLY A 244 -2.65 -23.15 -1.30
CA GLY A 244 -2.84 -21.76 -0.93
C GLY A 244 -2.22 -21.40 0.42
N PRO A 245 -0.90 -21.17 0.50
CA PRO A 245 -0.28 -20.74 1.75
C PRO A 245 -0.67 -19.30 2.10
N GLY A 246 -1.02 -19.08 3.38
CA GLY A 246 -1.40 -17.76 3.90
C GLY A 246 -2.52 -17.11 3.07
N THR A 247 -2.35 -15.85 2.66
CA THR A 247 -3.32 -15.13 1.81
C THR A 247 -3.47 -15.71 0.41
N GLY A 248 -2.61 -16.64 -0.01
CA GLY A 248 -2.75 -17.40 -1.25
C GLY A 248 -4.03 -18.24 -1.33
N VAL A 249 -4.70 -18.48 -0.19
CA VAL A 249 -6.03 -19.13 -0.13
C VAL A 249 -7.16 -18.29 -0.76
N ALA A 250 -6.97 -16.98 -0.91
CA ALA A 250 -8.01 -16.04 -1.33
C ALA A 250 -8.78 -16.47 -2.61
N PRO A 251 -8.12 -16.74 -3.76
CA PRO A 251 -8.83 -17.18 -4.96
C PRO A 251 -9.48 -18.55 -4.79
N PHE A 252 -8.89 -19.43 -4.02
CA PHE A 252 -9.46 -20.78 -3.78
C PHE A 252 -10.73 -20.73 -2.92
N ARG A 253 -10.80 -19.81 -1.98
CA ARG A 253 -12.06 -19.53 -1.27
C ARG A 253 -13.17 -19.15 -2.24
N SER A 254 -12.91 -18.31 -3.23
CA SER A 254 -13.89 -17.97 -4.26
C SER A 254 -14.27 -19.19 -5.13
N PHE A 255 -13.31 -20.05 -5.45
CA PHE A 255 -13.55 -21.28 -6.22
C PHE A 255 -14.45 -22.28 -5.47
N VAL A 256 -14.18 -22.49 -4.18
CA VAL A 256 -15.04 -23.32 -3.33
C VAL A 256 -16.45 -22.75 -3.26
N GLN A 257 -16.60 -21.44 -3.03
CA GLN A 257 -17.91 -20.78 -3.02
C GLN A 257 -18.65 -20.92 -4.35
N GLU A 258 -17.95 -20.80 -5.47
CA GLU A 258 -18.50 -21.00 -6.81
C GLU A 258 -19.03 -22.42 -7.01
N ARG A 259 -18.27 -23.44 -6.57
CA ARG A 259 -18.68 -24.85 -6.60
C ARG A 259 -19.88 -25.11 -5.69
N VAL A 260 -19.88 -24.60 -4.46
CA VAL A 260 -21.01 -24.73 -3.53
C VAL A 260 -22.28 -24.13 -4.11
N ALA A 261 -22.22 -22.94 -4.69
CA ALA A 261 -23.38 -22.31 -5.32
C ALA A 261 -23.89 -23.13 -6.52
N THR A 262 -22.99 -23.69 -7.34
CA THR A 262 -23.33 -24.52 -8.48
C THR A 262 -23.94 -25.86 -8.01
N ALA A 263 -23.38 -26.47 -6.96
CA ALA A 263 -23.88 -27.71 -6.38
C ALA A 263 -25.28 -27.55 -5.81
N ARG A 264 -25.55 -26.46 -5.08
CA ARG A 264 -26.90 -26.16 -4.58
C ARG A 264 -27.91 -26.09 -5.71
N LYS A 265 -27.61 -25.31 -6.77
CA LYS A 265 -28.51 -25.22 -7.95
C LYS A 265 -28.73 -26.55 -8.67
N ALA A 266 -27.69 -27.40 -8.72
CA ALA A 266 -27.80 -28.72 -9.31
C ALA A 266 -28.73 -29.63 -8.48
N LYS A 267 -28.56 -29.65 -7.16
CA LYS A 267 -29.43 -30.42 -6.25
C LYS A 267 -30.89 -29.97 -6.29
N ASP A 268 -31.09 -28.63 -6.34
CA ASP A 268 -32.45 -28.06 -6.40
C ASP A 268 -33.20 -28.50 -7.69
N LYS A 269 -32.45 -28.70 -8.80
CA LYS A 269 -33.05 -29.07 -10.10
C LYS A 269 -33.15 -30.57 -10.33
N LEU A 270 -32.17 -31.34 -9.89
CA LEU A 270 -31.98 -32.74 -10.28
C LEU A 270 -32.01 -33.73 -9.10
N GLY A 271 -32.20 -33.22 -7.87
CA GLY A 271 -32.21 -34.03 -6.65
C GLY A 271 -30.83 -34.37 -6.11
N SER A 272 -30.77 -35.27 -5.12
CA SER A 272 -29.56 -35.62 -4.36
C SER A 272 -28.46 -36.24 -5.21
N GLU A 273 -28.81 -36.94 -6.29
CA GLU A 273 -27.87 -37.65 -7.18
C GLU A 273 -27.11 -36.71 -8.15
N ALA A 274 -27.51 -35.45 -8.19
CA ALA A 274 -26.94 -34.43 -9.11
C ALA A 274 -25.41 -34.24 -8.99
N LEU A 275 -24.82 -34.72 -7.91
CA LEU A 275 -23.37 -34.57 -7.65
C LEU A 275 -22.60 -35.90 -7.80
N ASN A 276 -23.21 -37.00 -8.14
CA ASN A 276 -22.55 -38.32 -8.20
C ASN A 276 -21.34 -38.33 -9.18
N ASP A 277 -21.43 -37.56 -10.26
CA ASP A 277 -20.38 -37.44 -11.28
C ASP A 277 -19.38 -36.30 -11.03
N TRP A 278 -19.46 -35.63 -9.89
CA TRP A 278 -18.54 -34.51 -9.60
C TRP A 278 -17.23 -35.04 -9.09
N ALA A 279 -16.14 -34.41 -9.59
CA ALA A 279 -14.79 -34.70 -9.14
C ALA A 279 -14.47 -33.92 -7.84
N ASP A 280 -13.49 -34.43 -7.11
CA ASP A 280 -13.06 -33.89 -5.84
C ASP A 280 -12.31 -32.56 -5.96
N LEU A 281 -12.43 -31.75 -4.92
CA LEU A 281 -11.67 -30.55 -4.70
C LEU A 281 -10.79 -30.74 -3.47
N HIS A 282 -9.48 -30.69 -3.66
CA HIS A 282 -8.51 -30.78 -2.56
C HIS A 282 -7.88 -29.43 -2.31
N LEU A 283 -8.00 -28.89 -1.09
CA LEU A 283 -7.38 -27.65 -0.67
C LEU A 283 -6.30 -27.93 0.37
N TYR A 284 -5.07 -27.58 0.04
CA TYR A 284 -3.93 -27.57 0.96
C TYR A 284 -3.66 -26.15 1.41
N TYR A 285 -3.81 -25.90 2.71
CA TYR A 285 -3.55 -24.63 3.33
C TYR A 285 -2.27 -24.71 4.17
N GLY A 286 -1.42 -23.71 4.07
CA GLY A 286 -0.19 -23.58 4.88
C GLY A 286 -0.22 -22.26 5.66
N CYS A 287 0.11 -22.33 6.94
CA CYS A 287 0.32 -21.20 7.82
C CYS A 287 1.63 -21.37 8.59
N ARG A 288 2.17 -20.30 9.17
CA ARG A 288 3.41 -20.38 9.96
C ARG A 288 3.17 -20.94 11.34
N ARG A 289 1.98 -20.72 11.89
CA ARG A 289 1.57 -21.12 13.24
C ARG A 289 0.14 -21.65 13.17
N SER A 290 -0.18 -22.56 14.10
CA SER A 290 -1.49 -23.21 14.17
C SER A 290 -2.65 -22.28 14.54
N ASP A 291 -2.34 -21.10 15.05
CA ASP A 291 -3.27 -20.05 15.48
C ASP A 291 -3.47 -18.93 14.44
N GLU A 292 -2.90 -19.09 13.26
CA GLU A 292 -3.07 -18.15 12.12
C GLU A 292 -4.35 -18.39 11.31
#